data_55b255e11bac2bf0824c5d4ef97acb5a
#
_entry.id   55b255e11bac2bf0824c5d4ef97acb5a
#
_cell.length_a   1.000
_cell.length_b   1.000
_cell.length_c   1.000
_cell.angle_alpha   90.00
_cell.angle_beta   90.00
_cell.angle_gamma   90.00
#
_symmetry.space_group_name_H-M   'P 1'
#
loop_
_entity.id
_entity.type
_entity.pdbx_description
1 polymer ?
#
loop_
_entity_poly.entity_id
_entity_poly.type
_entity_poly.pdbx_seq_one_letter_code
_entity_poly.pdbx_strand_id
1 'polypeptide(L)'
;MREGRKLCKDIEEYLRQRAKIEAQYSKDLQKLNKQDNREDLSGLENSWREMKIQTENIAKVHELSAKQFQKLSNEISSFNSEQKKLTKELEDRVSKLHSSARNTYNKVLNQQKVYVNKYDESVNADSTVKYNEKNLSGISPKEMEKSRTKADKAKDDLEKADNMYKVLVAQVQEEMKNWETEMAVLCNTFQDLDEKRIDHLRDYLWQCTNVDSQTNVDHDQCCEHIRISLEKCDIDDDIDKFINKSALGSSHPARVEYKGMSKETKKPSPKPGIERRLPSLPREAQRNNQGHIYASVD
;
A
#
# COMPACT_ATOMS: atom_id res chain seq x y z
N MET A 1 17.91 -1.10 -5.73
CA MET A 1 16.74 -1.96 -6.05
C MET A 1 16.10 -2.70 -4.86
N ARG A 2 16.81 -3.32 -3.88
CA ARG A 2 16.16 -4.01 -2.74
C ARG A 2 15.30 -3.05 -1.89
N GLU A 3 15.82 -1.90 -1.52
CA GLU A 3 15.09 -0.89 -0.74
C GLU A 3 13.91 -0.30 -1.54
N GLY A 4 14.08 -0.07 -2.83
CA GLY A 4 12.99 0.37 -3.70
C GLY A 4 11.82 -0.62 -3.75
N ARG A 5 12.09 -1.93 -3.74
CA ARG A 5 11.05 -2.97 -3.66
C ARG A 5 10.36 -3.03 -2.31
N LYS A 6 11.04 -2.70 -1.21
CA LYS A 6 10.40 -2.55 0.11
C LYS A 6 9.42 -1.39 0.09
N LEU A 7 9.84 -0.23 -0.44
CA LEU A 7 8.96 0.94 -0.58
C LEU A 7 7.69 0.61 -1.38
N CYS A 8 7.80 -0.15 -2.49
CA CYS A 8 6.62 -0.58 -3.25
C CYS A 8 5.63 -1.38 -2.38
N LYS A 9 6.14 -2.28 -1.55
CA LYS A 9 5.31 -3.09 -0.63
C LYS A 9 4.69 -2.25 0.49
N ASP A 10 5.43 -1.29 1.01
CA ASP A 10 4.94 -0.41 2.07
C ASP A 10 3.80 0.46 1.56
N ILE A 11 3.92 1.00 0.33
CA ILE A 11 2.85 1.76 -0.33
C ILE A 11 1.65 0.87 -0.66
N GLU A 12 1.87 -0.34 -1.19
CA GLU A 12 0.81 -1.34 -1.46
C GLU A 12 0.01 -1.63 -0.18
N GLU A 13 0.70 -1.92 0.93
CA GLU A 13 0.06 -2.20 2.21
C GLU A 13 -0.69 -0.99 2.76
N TYR A 14 -0.09 0.20 2.69
CA TYR A 14 -0.75 1.45 3.10
C TYR A 14 -2.08 1.64 2.36
N LEU A 15 -2.10 1.50 1.03
CA LEU A 15 -3.31 1.66 0.23
C LEU A 15 -4.36 0.59 0.52
N ARG A 16 -3.93 -0.63 0.76
CA ARG A 16 -4.81 -1.73 1.16
C ARG A 16 -5.48 -1.46 2.52
N GLN A 17 -4.73 -0.92 3.48
CA GLN A 17 -5.29 -0.54 4.77
C GLN A 17 -6.20 0.69 4.64
N ARG A 18 -5.83 1.66 3.82
CA ARG A 18 -6.68 2.81 3.53
C ARG A 18 -8.03 2.38 2.93
N ALA A 19 -8.01 1.48 1.95
CA ALA A 19 -9.23 0.91 1.36
C ALA A 19 -10.14 0.24 2.41
N LYS A 20 -9.57 -0.49 3.37
CA LYS A 20 -10.33 -1.11 4.46
C LYS A 20 -10.98 -0.09 5.38
N ILE A 21 -10.26 0.99 5.72
CA ILE A 21 -10.78 2.07 6.57
C ILE A 21 -11.97 2.73 5.89
N GLU A 22 -11.86 3.09 4.62
CA GLU A 22 -12.94 3.71 3.85
C GLU A 22 -14.15 2.77 3.72
N ALA A 23 -13.92 1.50 3.43
CA ALA A 23 -14.98 0.51 3.34
C ALA A 23 -15.69 0.28 4.68
N GLN A 24 -14.97 0.32 5.79
CA GLN A 24 -15.55 0.19 7.12
C GLN A 24 -16.37 1.42 7.50
N TYR A 25 -15.84 2.61 7.23
CA TYR A 25 -16.56 3.86 7.47
C TYR A 25 -17.87 3.92 6.68
N SER A 26 -17.84 3.59 5.39
CA SER A 26 -19.04 3.47 4.57
C SER A 26 -20.10 2.53 5.17
N LYS A 27 -19.69 1.34 5.60
CA LYS A 27 -20.59 0.37 6.23
C LYS A 27 -21.20 0.86 7.53
N ASP A 28 -20.44 1.58 8.32
CA ASP A 28 -20.91 2.09 9.61
C ASP A 28 -21.91 3.25 9.42
N LEU A 29 -21.69 4.13 8.44
CA LEU A 29 -22.66 5.14 8.03
C LEU A 29 -23.97 4.51 7.52
N GLN A 30 -23.90 3.44 6.71
CA GLN A 30 -25.09 2.72 6.25
C GLN A 30 -25.89 2.09 7.40
N LYS A 31 -25.22 1.61 8.45
CA LYS A 31 -25.88 1.07 9.64
C LYS A 31 -26.62 2.17 10.43
N LEU A 32 -26.01 3.35 10.53
CA LEU A 32 -26.58 4.49 11.22
C LEU A 32 -27.93 4.88 10.63
N ASN A 33 -28.10 4.74 9.34
CA ASN A 33 -29.31 5.14 8.60
C ASN A 33 -30.51 4.17 8.74
N LYS A 34 -30.28 2.97 9.27
CA LYS A 34 -31.33 1.93 9.40
C LYS A 34 -32.27 2.13 10.58
N GLN A 35 -32.01 3.11 11.46
CA GLN A 35 -32.80 3.34 12.66
C GLN A 35 -33.75 4.53 12.47
N ASP A 36 -35.03 4.25 12.61
CA ASP A 36 -36.17 5.14 12.90
C ASP A 36 -37.06 5.60 11.72
N ASN A 37 -38.34 5.15 11.79
CA ASN A 37 -39.45 5.65 10.99
C ASN A 37 -40.41 6.37 11.92
N ARG A 38 -40.11 7.61 12.30
CA ARG A 38 -41.11 8.50 12.90
C ARG A 38 -41.67 9.35 11.78
N GLU A 39 -43.00 9.44 11.70
CA GLU A 39 -43.70 10.35 10.79
C GLU A 39 -44.04 11.62 11.53
N ASP A 40 -43.20 12.60 11.50
CA ASP A 40 -43.52 13.98 11.78
C ASP A 40 -43.59 14.76 10.46
N LEU A 41 -44.53 15.71 10.32
CA LEU A 41 -44.78 16.43 9.07
C LEU A 41 -44.17 17.84 9.08
N SER A 42 -43.26 18.12 9.97
CA SER A 42 -42.58 19.42 10.09
C SER A 42 -41.52 19.66 9.02
N GLY A 43 -41.17 20.91 8.78
CA GLY A 43 -40.02 21.28 7.93
C GLY A 43 -38.72 20.72 8.46
N LEU A 44 -38.57 20.66 9.79
CA LEU A 44 -37.42 20.04 10.45
C LEU A 44 -37.35 18.53 10.19
N GLU A 45 -38.49 17.83 10.12
CA GLU A 45 -38.53 16.41 9.75
C GLU A 45 -38.05 16.20 8.31
N ASN A 46 -38.37 17.08 7.38
CA ASN A 46 -37.87 17.03 6.02
C ASN A 46 -36.35 17.20 5.98
N SER A 47 -35.80 18.12 6.76
CA SER A 47 -34.36 18.34 6.87
C SER A 47 -33.65 17.16 7.53
N TRP A 48 -34.27 16.52 8.53
CA TRP A 48 -33.78 15.28 9.13
C TRP A 48 -33.77 14.11 8.14
N ARG A 49 -34.79 13.99 7.30
CA ARG A 49 -34.88 12.99 6.25
C ARG A 49 -33.78 13.22 5.19
N GLU A 50 -33.58 14.49 4.79
CA GLU A 50 -32.49 14.85 3.88
C GLU A 50 -31.13 14.51 4.48
N MET A 51 -30.87 14.78 5.77
CA MET A 51 -29.64 14.38 6.44
C MET A 51 -29.42 12.88 6.37
N LYS A 52 -30.43 12.04 6.53
CA LYS A 52 -30.33 10.60 6.39
C LYS A 52 -29.98 10.18 4.94
N ILE A 53 -30.65 10.77 3.95
CA ILE A 53 -30.39 10.53 2.54
C ILE A 53 -28.94 10.89 2.20
N GLN A 54 -28.48 12.06 2.63
CA GLN A 54 -27.12 12.51 2.34
C GLN A 54 -26.07 11.70 3.12
N THR A 55 -26.38 11.24 4.32
CA THR A 55 -25.50 10.27 5.04
C THR A 55 -25.33 8.97 4.25
N GLU A 56 -26.38 8.47 3.60
CA GLU A 56 -26.28 7.32 2.71
C GLU A 56 -25.44 7.62 1.45
N ASN A 57 -25.58 8.81 0.88
CA ASN A 57 -24.77 9.25 -0.26
C ASN A 57 -23.29 9.40 0.14
N ILE A 58 -22.98 9.97 1.29
CA ILE A 58 -21.63 10.01 1.87
C ILE A 58 -21.07 8.59 2.01
N ALA A 59 -21.87 7.64 2.49
CA ALA A 59 -21.44 6.25 2.58
C ALA A 59 -21.07 5.66 1.20
N LYS A 60 -21.82 5.99 0.14
CA LYS A 60 -21.51 5.57 -1.25
C LYS A 60 -20.23 6.22 -1.78
N VAL A 61 -20.00 7.51 -1.46
CA VAL A 61 -18.75 8.21 -1.81
C VAL A 61 -17.54 7.48 -1.22
N HIS A 62 -17.59 7.15 0.08
CA HIS A 62 -16.51 6.41 0.74
C HIS A 62 -16.37 4.96 0.26
N GLU A 63 -17.46 4.30 -0.14
CA GLU A 63 -17.39 2.99 -0.80
C GLU A 63 -16.64 3.05 -2.13
N LEU A 64 -16.88 4.11 -2.92
CA LEU A 64 -16.18 4.33 -4.19
C LEU A 64 -14.69 4.61 -3.95
N SER A 65 -14.37 5.46 -2.98
CA SER A 65 -13.00 5.74 -2.56
C SER A 65 -12.26 4.46 -2.15
N ALA A 66 -12.91 3.60 -1.36
CA ALA A 66 -12.36 2.29 -0.96
C ALA A 66 -12.02 1.41 -2.17
N LYS A 67 -12.92 1.36 -3.17
CA LYS A 67 -12.70 0.59 -4.41
C LYS A 67 -11.51 1.14 -5.20
N GLN A 68 -11.37 2.47 -5.26
CA GLN A 68 -10.26 3.12 -5.96
C GLN A 68 -8.92 2.85 -5.27
N PHE A 69 -8.81 2.97 -3.94
CA PHE A 69 -7.60 2.61 -3.19
C PHE A 69 -7.25 1.13 -3.33
N GLN A 70 -8.24 0.24 -3.32
CA GLN A 70 -8.00 -1.19 -3.54
C GLN A 70 -7.48 -1.47 -4.94
N LYS A 71 -8.01 -0.78 -5.96
CA LYS A 71 -7.53 -0.87 -7.34
C LYS A 71 -6.07 -0.45 -7.45
N LEU A 72 -5.70 0.71 -6.90
CA LEU A 72 -4.32 1.20 -6.87
C LEU A 72 -3.37 0.22 -6.15
N SER A 73 -3.78 -0.34 -5.02
CA SER A 73 -3.01 -1.37 -4.30
C SER A 73 -2.74 -2.60 -5.17
N ASN A 74 -3.74 -3.08 -5.92
CA ASN A 74 -3.60 -4.23 -6.80
C ASN A 74 -2.67 -3.93 -7.99
N GLU A 75 -2.73 -2.73 -8.56
CA GLU A 75 -1.86 -2.29 -9.66
C GLU A 75 -0.40 -2.21 -9.21
N ILE A 76 -0.12 -1.65 -8.03
CA ILE A 76 1.23 -1.63 -7.45
C ILE A 76 1.74 -3.06 -7.19
N SER A 77 0.89 -3.96 -6.70
CA SER A 77 1.24 -5.36 -6.47
C SER A 77 1.65 -6.07 -7.76
N SER A 78 0.89 -5.88 -8.84
CA SER A 78 1.19 -6.42 -10.17
C SER A 78 2.51 -5.87 -10.71
N PHE A 79 2.68 -4.54 -10.66
CA PHE A 79 3.91 -3.87 -11.08
C PHE A 79 5.13 -4.38 -10.31
N ASN A 80 5.04 -4.48 -8.97
CA ASN A 80 6.13 -4.98 -8.13
C ASN A 80 6.51 -6.44 -8.46
N SER A 81 5.52 -7.26 -8.79
CA SER A 81 5.72 -8.66 -9.20
C SER A 81 6.47 -8.78 -10.53
N GLU A 82 6.11 -7.94 -11.51
CA GLU A 82 6.78 -7.86 -12.80
C GLU A 82 8.22 -7.35 -12.65
N GLN A 83 8.43 -6.25 -11.92
CA GLN A 83 9.75 -5.71 -11.61
C GLN A 83 10.66 -6.74 -10.92
N LYS A 84 10.11 -7.53 -10.01
CA LYS A 84 10.84 -8.61 -9.34
C LYS A 84 11.33 -9.68 -10.32
N LYS A 85 10.48 -10.07 -11.28
CA LYS A 85 10.81 -11.06 -12.31
C LYS A 85 11.95 -10.57 -13.19
N LEU A 86 11.81 -9.36 -13.75
CA LEU A 86 12.83 -8.74 -14.62
C LEU A 86 14.16 -8.55 -13.88
N THR A 87 14.13 -8.07 -12.64
CA THR A 87 15.34 -7.91 -11.82
C THR A 87 16.05 -9.25 -11.62
N LYS A 88 15.31 -10.33 -11.35
CA LYS A 88 15.89 -11.65 -11.16
C LYS A 88 16.59 -12.16 -12.44
N GLU A 89 15.97 -11.98 -13.60
CA GLU A 89 16.53 -12.34 -14.89
C GLU A 89 17.86 -11.61 -15.16
N LEU A 90 17.95 -10.32 -14.80
CA LEU A 90 19.18 -9.54 -14.91
C LEU A 90 20.25 -9.99 -13.90
N GLU A 91 19.87 -10.24 -12.64
CA GLU A 91 20.78 -10.77 -11.60
C GLU A 91 21.38 -12.12 -12.03
N ASP A 92 20.60 -13.01 -12.63
CA ASP A 92 21.06 -14.29 -13.17
C ASP A 92 22.05 -14.11 -14.34
N ARG A 93 21.80 -13.13 -15.24
CA ARG A 93 22.76 -12.79 -16.31
C ARG A 93 24.08 -12.27 -15.76
N VAL A 94 24.05 -11.34 -14.80
CA VAL A 94 25.24 -10.82 -14.11
C VAL A 94 26.04 -11.97 -13.49
N SER A 95 25.37 -12.86 -12.79
CA SER A 95 26.01 -14.03 -12.14
C SER A 95 26.71 -14.95 -13.15
N LYS A 96 26.08 -15.20 -14.29
CA LYS A 96 26.66 -16.01 -15.38
C LYS A 96 27.92 -15.33 -15.96
N LEU A 97 27.84 -14.02 -16.24
CA LEU A 97 28.99 -13.27 -16.76
C LEU A 97 30.18 -13.28 -15.78
N HIS A 98 29.94 -13.05 -14.49
CA HIS A 98 30.96 -13.10 -13.47
C HIS A 98 31.60 -14.51 -13.36
N SER A 99 30.77 -15.56 -13.40
CA SER A 99 31.25 -16.94 -13.32
C SER A 99 32.12 -17.32 -14.53
N SER A 100 31.72 -16.92 -15.75
CA SER A 100 32.50 -17.13 -16.97
C SER A 100 33.84 -16.43 -16.89
N ALA A 101 33.85 -15.13 -16.62
CA ALA A 101 35.10 -14.36 -16.52
C ALA A 101 36.05 -14.92 -15.45
N ARG A 102 35.53 -15.30 -14.29
CA ARG A 102 36.33 -15.92 -13.21
C ARG A 102 36.94 -17.26 -13.62
N ASN A 103 36.17 -18.09 -14.31
CA ASN A 103 36.64 -19.41 -14.76
C ASN A 103 37.77 -19.27 -15.76
N THR A 104 37.65 -18.36 -16.74
CA THR A 104 38.72 -18.15 -17.74
C THR A 104 39.95 -17.53 -17.10
N TYR A 105 39.80 -16.58 -16.20
CA TYR A 105 40.91 -16.04 -15.43
C TYR A 105 41.68 -17.13 -14.63
N ASN A 106 40.94 -18.02 -13.96
CA ASN A 106 41.56 -19.14 -13.23
C ASN A 106 42.31 -20.11 -14.15
N LYS A 107 41.84 -20.36 -15.38
CA LYS A 107 42.55 -21.15 -16.37
C LYS A 107 43.89 -20.51 -16.73
N VAL A 108 43.94 -19.21 -16.93
CA VAL A 108 45.18 -18.45 -17.19
C VAL A 108 46.15 -18.59 -16.03
N LEU A 109 45.72 -18.39 -14.79
CA LEU A 109 46.57 -18.52 -13.61
C LEU A 109 47.16 -19.95 -13.47
N ASN A 110 46.39 -20.98 -13.76
CA ASN A 110 46.87 -22.36 -13.74
C ASN A 110 47.88 -22.61 -14.83
N GLN A 111 47.64 -22.13 -16.04
CA GLN A 111 48.59 -22.30 -17.15
C GLN A 111 49.89 -21.50 -16.91
N GLN A 112 49.79 -20.32 -16.29
CA GLN A 112 50.98 -19.58 -15.86
C GLN A 112 51.89 -20.40 -14.94
N LYS A 113 51.30 -21.10 -13.97
CA LYS A 113 52.07 -22.01 -13.08
C LYS A 113 52.73 -23.12 -13.86
N VAL A 114 52.03 -23.73 -14.84
CA VAL A 114 52.60 -24.76 -15.71
C VAL A 114 53.79 -24.21 -16.52
N TYR A 115 53.62 -23.03 -17.10
CA TYR A 115 54.68 -22.35 -17.85
C TYR A 115 55.92 -22.10 -16.98
N VAL A 116 55.76 -21.56 -15.76
CA VAL A 116 56.86 -21.30 -14.83
C VAL A 116 57.59 -22.61 -14.46
N ASN A 117 56.85 -23.67 -14.14
CA ASN A 117 57.46 -24.96 -13.84
C ASN A 117 58.26 -25.54 -15.03
N LYS A 118 57.70 -25.42 -16.26
CA LYS A 118 58.45 -25.91 -17.46
C LYS A 118 59.67 -25.07 -17.80
N TYR A 119 59.59 -23.74 -17.50
CA TYR A 119 60.73 -22.86 -17.61
C TYR A 119 61.85 -23.31 -16.65
N ASP A 120 61.60 -23.59 -15.39
CA ASP A 120 62.56 -24.04 -14.40
C ASP A 120 63.13 -25.42 -14.76
N GLU A 121 62.26 -26.34 -15.25
CA GLU A 121 62.75 -27.68 -15.76
C GLU A 121 63.73 -27.52 -16.93
N SER A 122 63.47 -26.65 -17.89
CA SER A 122 64.30 -26.36 -19.05
C SER A 122 65.63 -25.74 -18.63
N VAL A 123 65.63 -24.75 -17.75
CA VAL A 123 66.85 -24.10 -17.24
C VAL A 123 67.69 -25.08 -16.47
N ASN A 124 67.12 -25.98 -15.66
CA ASN A 124 67.85 -26.99 -14.92
C ASN A 124 68.48 -28.08 -15.85
N ALA A 125 67.75 -28.50 -16.89
CA ALA A 125 68.22 -29.45 -17.87
C ALA A 125 69.37 -28.85 -18.68
N ASP A 126 69.27 -27.62 -19.15
CA ASP A 126 70.36 -26.92 -19.84
C ASP A 126 71.59 -26.74 -18.95
N SER A 127 71.43 -26.44 -17.68
CA SER A 127 72.56 -26.32 -16.73
C SER A 127 73.25 -27.63 -16.52
N THR A 128 72.52 -28.76 -16.53
CA THR A 128 73.07 -30.13 -16.44
C THR A 128 73.92 -30.46 -17.68
N VAL A 129 73.43 -30.13 -18.89
CA VAL A 129 74.20 -30.34 -20.12
C VAL A 129 75.50 -29.52 -20.09
N LYS A 130 75.42 -28.22 -19.73
CA LYS A 130 76.61 -27.36 -19.63
C LYS A 130 77.63 -27.85 -18.60
N TYR A 131 77.17 -28.38 -17.47
CA TYR A 131 78.02 -28.99 -16.46
C TYR A 131 78.71 -30.25 -17.01
N ASN A 132 77.97 -31.15 -17.68
CA ASN A 132 78.46 -32.34 -18.27
C ASN A 132 79.51 -32.08 -19.41
N GLU A 133 79.27 -31.03 -20.20
CA GLU A 133 80.23 -30.59 -21.26
C GLU A 133 81.55 -30.08 -20.67
N LYS A 134 81.52 -29.44 -19.52
CA LYS A 134 82.74 -28.96 -18.85
C LYS A 134 83.53 -30.09 -18.18
N ASN A 135 82.90 -31.22 -17.83
CA ASN A 135 83.49 -32.34 -17.07
C ASN A 135 83.53 -33.62 -17.92
N LEU A 136 83.88 -33.52 -19.22
CA LEU A 136 83.92 -34.64 -20.19
C LEU A 136 84.81 -35.86 -19.78
N SER A 137 85.80 -35.66 -18.97
CA SER A 137 86.71 -36.75 -18.52
C SER A 137 86.04 -37.73 -17.52
N GLY A 138 84.91 -37.45 -16.98
CA GLY A 138 84.19 -38.27 -15.98
C GLY A 138 82.79 -38.77 -16.41
N ILE A 139 82.34 -38.48 -17.65
CA ILE A 139 81.00 -38.77 -18.09
C ILE A 139 80.99 -39.64 -19.35
N SER A 140 80.16 -40.70 -19.35
CA SER A 140 80.08 -41.60 -20.50
C SER A 140 79.36 -40.94 -21.68
N PRO A 141 79.70 -41.31 -22.98
CA PRO A 141 78.98 -40.78 -24.14
C PRO A 141 77.43 -41.00 -24.08
N LYS A 142 76.98 -42.08 -23.47
CA LYS A 142 75.59 -42.45 -23.29
C LYS A 142 74.88 -41.52 -22.29
N GLU A 143 75.54 -41.09 -21.23
CA GLU A 143 75.04 -40.16 -20.25
C GLU A 143 74.95 -38.75 -20.83
N MET A 144 75.90 -38.33 -21.63
CA MET A 144 75.89 -37.08 -22.37
C MET A 144 74.66 -37.01 -23.33
N GLU A 145 74.48 -38.06 -24.14
CA GLU A 145 73.31 -38.14 -25.05
C GLU A 145 72.02 -38.13 -24.33
N LYS A 146 71.90 -38.84 -23.20
CA LYS A 146 70.67 -38.79 -22.36
C LYS A 146 70.40 -37.40 -21.79
N SER A 147 71.44 -36.65 -21.37
CA SER A 147 71.27 -35.31 -20.85
C SER A 147 70.82 -34.32 -21.92
N ARG A 148 71.37 -34.41 -23.16
CA ARG A 148 70.94 -33.60 -24.31
C ARG A 148 69.46 -33.87 -24.71
N THR A 149 69.12 -35.16 -24.88
CA THR A 149 67.74 -35.57 -25.18
C THR A 149 66.73 -35.05 -24.14
N LYS A 150 67.13 -35.09 -22.86
CA LYS A 150 66.32 -34.54 -21.78
C LYS A 150 66.14 -32.97 -21.88
N ALA A 151 67.24 -32.28 -22.23
CA ALA A 151 67.22 -30.82 -22.41
C ALA A 151 66.33 -30.40 -23.62
N ASP A 152 66.47 -31.10 -24.75
CA ASP A 152 65.68 -30.87 -25.96
C ASP A 152 64.20 -31.09 -25.68
N LYS A 153 63.84 -32.19 -24.99
CA LYS A 153 62.44 -32.43 -24.57
C LYS A 153 61.93 -31.39 -23.63
N ALA A 154 62.70 -30.91 -22.64
CA ALA A 154 62.33 -29.90 -21.72
C ALA A 154 62.09 -28.54 -22.45
N LYS A 155 62.88 -28.24 -23.49
CA LYS A 155 62.71 -27.06 -24.34
C LYS A 155 61.42 -27.12 -25.16
N ASP A 156 61.14 -28.29 -25.78
CA ASP A 156 59.86 -28.50 -26.51
C ASP A 156 58.62 -28.37 -25.59
N ASP A 157 58.70 -28.93 -24.37
CA ASP A 157 57.62 -28.85 -23.39
C ASP A 157 57.42 -27.41 -22.92
N LEU A 158 58.50 -26.62 -22.75
CA LEU A 158 58.42 -25.19 -22.43
C LEU A 158 57.75 -24.39 -23.56
N GLU A 159 58.13 -24.61 -24.81
CA GLU A 159 57.58 -23.94 -25.99
C GLU A 159 56.04 -24.19 -26.09
N LYS A 160 55.60 -25.44 -25.88
CA LYS A 160 54.20 -25.82 -25.85
C LYS A 160 53.47 -25.12 -24.71
N ALA A 161 54.07 -25.06 -23.52
CA ALA A 161 53.45 -24.38 -22.35
C ALA A 161 53.37 -22.87 -22.56
N ASP A 162 54.36 -22.23 -23.16
CA ASP A 162 54.39 -20.80 -23.51
C ASP A 162 53.31 -20.45 -24.53
N ASN A 163 53.21 -21.23 -25.61
CA ASN A 163 52.21 -21.04 -26.64
C ASN A 163 50.79 -21.15 -26.08
N MET A 164 50.54 -22.16 -25.24
CA MET A 164 49.23 -22.31 -24.58
C MET A 164 48.93 -21.15 -23.64
N TYR A 165 49.91 -20.66 -22.88
CA TYR A 165 49.75 -19.51 -21.98
C TYR A 165 49.42 -18.24 -22.76
N LYS A 166 50.13 -17.95 -23.87
CA LYS A 166 49.84 -16.81 -24.75
C LYS A 166 48.44 -16.85 -25.32
N VAL A 167 47.97 -18.01 -25.79
CA VAL A 167 46.59 -18.20 -26.31
C VAL A 167 45.56 -17.90 -25.22
N LEU A 168 45.74 -18.43 -24.02
CA LEU A 168 44.81 -18.23 -22.93
C LEU A 168 44.79 -16.78 -22.45
N VAL A 169 45.93 -16.06 -22.43
CA VAL A 169 46.00 -14.63 -22.12
C VAL A 169 45.20 -13.82 -23.15
N ALA A 170 45.35 -14.11 -24.45
CA ALA A 170 44.59 -13.42 -25.50
C ALA A 170 43.07 -13.68 -25.35
N GLN A 171 42.67 -14.92 -25.03
CA GLN A 171 41.25 -15.25 -24.77
C GLN A 171 40.67 -14.46 -23.58
N VAL A 172 41.42 -14.40 -22.46
CA VAL A 172 40.98 -13.63 -21.29
C VAL A 172 40.81 -12.13 -21.65
N GLN A 173 41.74 -11.57 -22.41
CA GLN A 173 41.64 -10.13 -22.81
C GLN A 173 40.39 -9.87 -23.63
N GLU A 174 40.03 -10.76 -24.54
CA GLU A 174 38.78 -10.62 -25.33
C GLU A 174 37.53 -10.82 -24.49
N GLU A 175 37.50 -11.83 -23.63
CA GLU A 175 36.40 -12.09 -22.70
C GLU A 175 36.19 -10.91 -21.73
N MET A 176 37.26 -10.25 -21.26
CA MET A 176 37.18 -9.09 -20.39
C MET A 176 36.52 -7.87 -21.10
N LYS A 177 36.87 -7.63 -22.37
CA LYS A 177 36.19 -6.57 -23.16
C LYS A 177 34.71 -6.87 -23.34
N ASN A 178 34.37 -8.12 -23.66
CA ASN A 178 32.98 -8.54 -23.80
C ASN A 178 32.23 -8.39 -22.46
N TRP A 179 32.87 -8.78 -21.34
CA TRP A 179 32.34 -8.61 -20.00
C TRP A 179 32.08 -7.15 -19.67
N GLU A 180 33.01 -6.23 -19.95
CA GLU A 180 32.84 -4.79 -19.72
C GLU A 180 31.65 -4.23 -20.51
N THR A 181 31.52 -4.59 -21.78
CA THR A 181 30.45 -4.15 -22.67
C THR A 181 29.09 -4.67 -22.17
N GLU A 182 28.97 -5.95 -21.87
CA GLU A 182 27.73 -6.56 -21.37
C GLU A 182 27.34 -6.01 -19.99
N MET A 183 28.32 -5.78 -19.11
CA MET A 183 28.06 -5.18 -17.79
C MET A 183 27.56 -3.75 -17.91
N ALA A 184 28.08 -2.94 -18.83
CA ALA A 184 27.59 -1.60 -19.08
C ALA A 184 26.11 -1.62 -19.53
N VAL A 185 25.74 -2.53 -20.45
CA VAL A 185 24.36 -2.72 -20.90
C VAL A 185 23.44 -3.14 -19.74
N LEU A 186 23.89 -4.08 -18.92
CA LEU A 186 23.13 -4.55 -17.76
C LEU A 186 22.93 -3.46 -16.72
N CYS A 187 23.96 -2.65 -16.44
CA CYS A 187 23.86 -1.50 -15.53
C CYS A 187 22.84 -0.47 -16.01
N ASN A 188 22.86 -0.12 -17.30
CA ASN A 188 21.86 0.77 -17.89
C ASN A 188 20.45 0.20 -17.77
N THR A 189 20.26 -1.09 -18.05
CA THR A 189 18.96 -1.74 -17.91
C THR A 189 18.47 -1.74 -16.46
N PHE A 190 19.35 -1.94 -15.47
CA PHE A 190 18.98 -1.80 -14.05
C PHE A 190 18.57 -0.37 -13.70
N GLN A 191 19.26 0.62 -14.25
CA GLN A 191 18.92 2.03 -14.07
C GLN A 191 17.51 2.32 -14.64
N ASP A 192 17.26 1.93 -15.89
CA ASP A 192 15.96 2.09 -16.55
C ASP A 192 14.80 1.47 -15.73
N LEU A 193 15.03 0.28 -15.15
CA LEU A 193 14.05 -0.37 -14.29
C LEU A 193 13.79 0.43 -13.00
N ASP A 194 14.83 1.03 -12.42
CA ASP A 194 14.67 1.83 -11.20
C ASP A 194 14.02 3.18 -11.47
N GLU A 195 14.33 3.82 -12.60
CA GLU A 195 13.64 5.03 -13.08
C GLU A 195 12.15 4.78 -13.31
N LYS A 196 11.79 3.71 -14.01
CA LYS A 196 10.39 3.30 -14.19
C LYS A 196 9.69 3.07 -12.86
N ARG A 197 10.36 2.43 -11.90
CA ARG A 197 9.79 2.22 -10.57
C ARG A 197 9.47 3.55 -9.87
N ILE A 198 10.40 4.50 -9.90
CA ILE A 198 10.22 5.81 -9.27
C ILE A 198 9.05 6.55 -9.92
N ASP A 199 9.00 6.55 -11.24
CA ASP A 199 7.97 7.23 -12.03
C ASP A 199 6.56 6.66 -11.72
N HIS A 200 6.41 5.33 -11.77
CA HIS A 200 5.14 4.67 -11.44
C HIS A 200 4.68 4.91 -10.00
N LEU A 201 5.61 4.85 -9.02
CA LEU A 201 5.26 5.14 -7.63
C LEU A 201 4.82 6.59 -7.43
N ARG A 202 5.48 7.53 -8.09
CA ARG A 202 5.06 8.94 -8.09
C ARG A 202 3.64 9.09 -8.63
N ASP A 203 3.34 8.44 -9.75
CA ASP A 203 2.00 8.49 -10.35
C ASP A 203 0.93 7.85 -9.48
N TYR A 204 1.22 6.73 -8.85
CA TYR A 204 0.27 6.11 -7.91
C TYR A 204 0.01 6.99 -6.68
N LEU A 205 1.03 7.61 -6.12
CA LEU A 205 0.86 8.55 -5.01
C LEU A 205 0.06 9.78 -5.43
N TRP A 206 0.27 10.29 -6.66
CA TRP A 206 -0.53 11.36 -7.22
C TRP A 206 -2.00 10.95 -7.37
N GLN A 207 -2.27 9.76 -7.87
CA GLN A 207 -3.63 9.23 -7.98
C GLN A 207 -4.30 9.08 -6.61
N CYS A 208 -3.55 8.70 -5.56
CA CYS A 208 -4.07 8.66 -4.19
C CYS A 208 -4.57 10.04 -3.74
N THR A 209 -3.79 11.10 -3.98
CA THR A 209 -4.23 12.47 -3.61
C THR A 209 -5.45 12.91 -4.40
N ASN A 210 -5.59 12.49 -5.66
CA ASN A 210 -6.78 12.77 -6.46
C ASN A 210 -8.02 12.04 -5.91
N VAL A 211 -7.88 10.79 -5.46
CA VAL A 211 -8.98 10.06 -4.80
C VAL A 211 -9.44 10.79 -3.55
N ASP A 212 -8.52 11.19 -2.68
CA ASP A 212 -8.85 11.93 -1.45
C ASP A 212 -9.51 13.28 -1.77
N SER A 213 -8.98 14.04 -2.72
CA SER A 213 -9.52 15.33 -3.14
C SER A 213 -10.96 15.19 -3.67
N GLN A 214 -11.21 14.24 -4.56
CA GLN A 214 -12.54 14.00 -5.12
C GLN A 214 -13.52 13.54 -4.04
N THR A 215 -13.10 12.66 -3.14
CA THR A 215 -13.91 12.19 -2.01
C THR A 215 -14.37 13.37 -1.14
N ASN A 216 -13.48 14.33 -0.87
CA ASN A 216 -13.82 15.52 -0.08
C ASN A 216 -14.79 16.44 -0.80
N VAL A 217 -14.65 16.64 -2.12
CA VAL A 217 -15.58 17.44 -2.92
C VAL A 217 -16.97 16.82 -2.93
N ASP A 218 -17.06 15.52 -3.19
CA ASP A 218 -18.34 14.81 -3.23
C ASP A 218 -19.01 14.78 -1.85
N HIS A 219 -18.23 14.68 -0.78
CA HIS A 219 -18.74 14.78 0.60
C HIS A 219 -19.30 16.17 0.90
N ASP A 220 -18.58 17.23 0.53
CA ASP A 220 -19.06 18.61 0.77
C ASP A 220 -20.34 18.92 -0.01
N GLN A 221 -20.51 18.38 -1.23
CA GLN A 221 -21.77 18.46 -1.97
C GLN A 221 -22.94 17.84 -1.19
N CYS A 222 -22.74 16.72 -0.53
CA CYS A 222 -23.76 16.11 0.32
C CYS A 222 -24.10 17.03 1.50
N CYS A 223 -23.10 17.64 2.12
CA CYS A 223 -23.32 18.61 3.22
C CYS A 223 -24.11 19.84 2.74
N GLU A 224 -23.86 20.32 1.52
CA GLU A 224 -24.57 21.44 0.94
C GLU A 224 -26.05 21.15 0.73
N HIS A 225 -26.42 19.96 0.28
CA HIS A 225 -27.83 19.56 0.18
C HIS A 225 -28.55 19.59 1.53
N ILE A 226 -27.84 19.18 2.61
CA ILE A 226 -28.39 19.29 3.98
C ILE A 226 -28.61 20.75 4.38
N ARG A 227 -27.61 21.63 4.13
CA ARG A 227 -27.73 23.07 4.42
C ARG A 227 -28.93 23.70 3.71
N ILE A 228 -29.07 23.45 2.40
CA ILE A 228 -30.19 23.94 1.59
C ILE A 228 -31.56 23.46 2.15
N SER A 229 -31.62 22.23 2.67
CA SER A 229 -32.86 21.75 3.31
C SER A 229 -33.15 22.43 4.62
N LEU A 230 -32.13 22.68 5.44
CA LEU A 230 -32.27 23.40 6.72
C LEU A 230 -32.66 24.85 6.52
N GLU A 231 -32.17 25.54 5.50
CA GLU A 231 -32.54 26.91 5.14
C GLU A 231 -34.04 27.05 4.76
N LYS A 232 -34.66 25.97 4.29
CA LYS A 232 -36.10 25.93 3.97
C LYS A 232 -37.00 25.64 5.18
N CYS A 233 -36.41 25.33 6.33
CA CYS A 233 -37.16 25.09 7.55
C CYS A 233 -37.64 26.40 8.14
N ASP A 234 -38.96 26.65 8.09
CA ASP A 234 -39.59 27.81 8.67
C ASP A 234 -40.21 27.43 10.02
N ILE A 235 -39.73 28.10 11.08
CA ILE A 235 -40.13 27.78 12.46
C ILE A 235 -41.60 28.11 12.70
N ASP A 236 -42.07 29.25 12.18
CA ASP A 236 -43.45 29.70 12.40
C ASP A 236 -44.43 28.78 11.65
N ASP A 237 -44.12 28.40 10.41
CA ASP A 237 -44.89 27.44 9.63
C ASP A 237 -44.95 26.05 10.31
N ASP A 238 -43.85 25.57 10.88
CA ASP A 238 -43.83 24.33 11.63
C ASP A 238 -44.67 24.36 12.90
N ILE A 239 -44.64 25.48 13.63
CA ILE A 239 -45.49 25.70 14.82
C ILE A 239 -46.96 25.76 14.42
N ASP A 240 -47.31 26.50 13.37
CA ASP A 240 -48.68 26.62 12.88
C ASP A 240 -49.24 25.26 12.41
N LYS A 241 -48.43 24.45 11.70
CA LYS A 241 -48.79 23.08 11.32
C LYS A 241 -49.05 22.20 12.54
N PHE A 242 -48.20 22.31 13.57
CA PHE A 242 -48.36 21.56 14.81
C PHE A 242 -49.66 21.98 15.55
N ILE A 243 -49.91 23.29 15.68
CA ILE A 243 -51.13 23.84 16.29
C ILE A 243 -52.36 23.31 15.56
N ASN A 244 -52.38 23.40 14.23
CA ASN A 244 -53.51 22.95 13.41
C ASN A 244 -53.73 21.43 13.50
N LYS A 245 -52.68 20.63 13.54
CA LYS A 245 -52.77 19.17 13.70
C LYS A 245 -53.19 18.74 15.10
N SER A 246 -52.74 19.48 16.12
CA SER A 246 -52.96 19.19 17.55
C SER A 246 -54.09 19.96 18.15
N ALA A 247 -54.83 20.76 17.35
CA ALA A 247 -55.92 21.58 17.84
C ALA A 247 -56.97 20.75 18.60
N LEU A 248 -56.79 20.65 19.88
CA LEU A 248 -57.83 20.22 20.83
C LEU A 248 -58.91 21.26 20.76
N GLY A 249 -60.01 20.91 20.07
CA GLY A 249 -61.11 21.84 19.74
C GLY A 249 -61.38 22.83 20.82
N SER A 250 -61.98 24.00 20.44
CA SER A 250 -62.27 25.19 21.21
C SER A 250 -63.18 24.99 22.44
N SER A 251 -63.34 23.80 22.96
CA SER A 251 -64.07 23.52 24.17
C SER A 251 -63.23 23.92 25.38
N HIS A 252 -63.51 25.12 25.87
CA HIS A 252 -63.03 25.53 27.18
C HIS A 252 -63.50 24.57 28.26
N PRO A 253 -62.70 24.22 29.26
CA PRO A 253 -63.20 23.51 30.43
C PRO A 253 -64.42 24.22 31.02
N ALA A 254 -65.45 23.43 31.31
CA ALA A 254 -66.69 24.01 31.88
C ALA A 254 -66.33 24.84 33.13
N ARG A 255 -66.83 26.09 33.17
CA ARG A 255 -66.63 26.92 34.35
C ARG A 255 -67.34 26.26 35.53
N VAL A 256 -66.60 25.93 36.56
CA VAL A 256 -67.14 25.46 37.84
C VAL A 256 -67.58 26.63 38.61
N GLU A 257 -68.92 26.82 38.70
CA GLU A 257 -69.52 27.86 39.57
C GLU A 257 -69.69 27.31 40.99
N TYR A 258 -69.27 28.09 41.97
CA TYR A 258 -69.46 27.74 43.36
C TYR A 258 -70.98 27.90 43.68
N LYS A 259 -71.66 26.75 43.91
CA LYS A 259 -73.03 26.74 44.40
C LYS A 259 -72.97 26.58 45.93
N GLY A 260 -73.00 27.72 46.60
CA GLY A 260 -73.14 27.76 48.07
C GLY A 260 -74.49 27.12 48.51
N MET A 261 -74.48 26.22 49.50
CA MET A 261 -75.64 25.68 50.09
C MET A 261 -76.22 26.71 51.04
N SER A 262 -77.39 27.30 50.71
CA SER A 262 -78.27 28.02 51.68
C SER A 262 -79.00 26.99 52.57
N LYS A 263 -79.14 27.29 53.87
CA LYS A 263 -79.67 26.37 54.89
C LYS A 263 -81.15 26.01 54.73
N GLU A 264 -81.81 26.28 53.61
CA GLU A 264 -83.29 26.21 53.49
C GLU A 264 -83.85 25.30 52.40
N THR A 265 -83.24 24.17 52.05
CA THR A 265 -83.95 23.15 51.27
C THR A 265 -83.39 21.74 51.52
N LYS A 266 -83.83 21.05 52.59
CA LYS A 266 -83.76 19.59 52.62
C LYS A 266 -84.92 19.05 51.77
N LYS A 267 -84.67 18.65 50.53
CA LYS A 267 -85.41 17.64 49.81
C LYS A 267 -84.46 16.44 49.50
N PRO A 268 -84.95 15.19 49.54
CA PRO A 268 -84.08 14.02 49.46
C PRO A 268 -83.49 13.93 48.08
N SER A 269 -82.16 13.62 48.06
CA SER A 269 -81.39 13.49 46.89
C SER A 269 -81.72 12.21 46.09
N PRO A 270 -81.67 12.22 44.75
CA PRO A 270 -81.64 11.02 43.93
C PRO A 270 -80.20 10.36 44.01
N LYS A 271 -80.21 9.06 43.97
CA LYS A 271 -78.99 8.22 44.04
C LYS A 271 -77.93 8.64 43.00
N PRO A 272 -76.62 8.61 43.31
CA PRO A 272 -75.53 9.04 42.42
C PRO A 272 -75.42 8.11 41.20
N GLY A 273 -75.52 8.73 40.04
CA GLY A 273 -75.15 8.08 38.77
C GLY A 273 -73.63 7.95 38.65
N ILE A 274 -73.20 6.91 38.00
CA ILE A 274 -71.89 6.41 37.81
C ILE A 274 -70.93 7.55 37.45
N GLU A 275 -69.91 7.80 38.29
CA GLU A 275 -68.75 8.66 37.98
C GLU A 275 -67.98 8.10 36.78
N ARG A 276 -67.98 8.83 35.68
CA ARG A 276 -67.00 8.62 34.60
C ARG A 276 -65.67 9.12 35.10
N ARG A 277 -64.73 8.19 35.33
CA ARG A 277 -63.32 8.53 35.58
C ARG A 277 -62.78 9.34 34.40
N LEU A 278 -62.18 10.46 34.69
CA LEU A 278 -61.35 11.23 33.75
C LEU A 278 -60.18 10.34 33.31
N PRO A 279 -59.81 10.33 32.03
CA PRO A 279 -58.65 9.61 31.59
C PRO A 279 -57.39 10.16 32.29
N SER A 280 -56.56 9.31 32.83
CA SER A 280 -55.25 9.67 33.39
C SER A 280 -54.35 10.20 32.29
N LEU A 281 -53.79 11.41 32.47
CA LEU A 281 -52.74 11.95 31.60
C LEU A 281 -51.57 10.94 31.48
N PRO A 282 -51.00 10.81 30.29
CA PRO A 282 -49.80 9.97 30.10
C PRO A 282 -48.67 10.38 31.04
N ARG A 283 -47.99 9.42 31.61
CA ARG A 283 -46.92 9.61 32.61
C ARG A 283 -45.71 10.44 32.14
N GLU A 284 -45.62 10.77 30.85
CA GLU A 284 -44.55 11.57 30.27
C GLU A 284 -44.67 13.08 30.47
N ALA A 285 -45.87 13.61 30.73
CA ALA A 285 -46.05 15.04 30.93
C ALA A 285 -45.63 15.56 32.33
N GLN A 286 -45.22 14.69 33.26
CA GLN A 286 -44.81 15.08 34.63
C GLN A 286 -43.31 15.30 34.82
N ARG A 287 -42.47 15.16 33.77
CA ARG A 287 -41.01 15.23 33.93
C ARG A 287 -40.30 16.50 33.48
N ASN A 288 -41.00 17.49 32.90
CA ASN A 288 -40.33 18.67 32.30
C ASN A 288 -40.58 19.98 33.05
N ASN A 289 -40.63 19.96 34.38
CA ASN A 289 -40.64 21.19 35.15
C ASN A 289 -39.50 21.27 36.16
N GLN A 290 -38.25 21.12 35.67
CA GLN A 290 -37.06 21.52 36.40
C GLN A 290 -36.16 22.36 35.49
N GLY A 291 -35.95 23.58 35.94
CA GLY A 291 -35.35 24.69 35.23
C GLY A 291 -34.06 24.43 34.46
N HIS A 292 -34.02 24.92 33.27
CA HIS A 292 -32.79 25.16 32.55
C HIS A 292 -32.14 26.46 33.02
N ILE A 293 -31.06 26.33 33.74
CA ILE A 293 -30.09 27.40 33.97
C ILE A 293 -29.22 27.48 32.72
N TYR A 294 -29.36 28.57 31.95
CA TYR A 294 -28.41 28.88 30.87
C TYR A 294 -27.09 29.35 31.50
N ALA A 295 -26.03 28.59 31.28
CA ALA A 295 -24.69 29.09 31.47
C ALA A 295 -24.30 29.89 30.24
N SER A 296 -24.09 31.17 30.36
CA SER A 296 -23.43 32.03 29.39
C SER A 296 -21.94 31.64 29.35
N VAL A 297 -21.43 31.38 28.16
CA VAL A 297 -19.99 31.29 27.90
C VAL A 297 -19.60 32.60 27.21
N ASP A 298 -18.68 33.33 27.87
CA ASP A 298 -17.91 34.45 27.31
C ASP A 298 -16.89 33.95 26.31
#